data_8dc5b32223f10772b2a008aaee898b9c
#
_entry.id   8dc5b32223f10772b2a008aaee898b9c
#
_cell.length_a   1.000
_cell.length_b   1.000
_cell.length_c   1.000
_cell.angle_alpha   90.00
_cell.angle_beta   90.00
_cell.angle_gamma   90.00
#
_symmetry.space_group_name_H-M   'P 1'
#
loop_
_entity.id
_entity.type
_entity.pdbx_description
1 polymer ?
#
loop_
_entity_poly.entity_id
_entity_poly.type
_entity_poly.pdbx_seq_one_letter_code
_entity_poly.pdbx_strand_id
1 'polypeptide(L)'
;MENISFGKEQLAKGIYGGTLPPTRKLAQIAVADIGAVAIRVLEEAGRFTGKRYDLAGDELTGNDVTAILSRVTGRPFTYYQIPLDVIRQRMGEDGAKMYEWFDRVGFMVDRPALRREFPDVAFHDFESWAKTLDWKALLQSGGSK
;
A
#
# COMPACT_ATOMS: atom_id res chain seq x y z
N MET A 1 -1.97 -0.75 -2.30
CA MET A 1 -2.08 0.74 -2.33
C MET A 1 -3.51 1.20 -2.08
N GLU A 2 -4.51 0.54 -2.63
CA GLU A 2 -5.93 0.91 -2.55
C GLU A 2 -6.53 0.93 -1.13
N ASN A 3 -5.89 0.26 -0.18
CA ASN A 3 -6.28 0.29 1.24
C ASN A 3 -6.33 1.71 1.84
N ILE A 4 -5.68 2.69 1.21
CA ILE A 4 -5.77 4.09 1.61
C ILE A 4 -7.22 4.59 1.63
N SER A 5 -8.09 4.00 0.81
CA SER A 5 -9.51 4.35 0.72
C SER A 5 -10.31 4.02 1.99
N PHE A 6 -9.82 3.14 2.87
CA PHE A 6 -10.47 2.85 4.16
C PHE A 6 -10.36 4.01 5.16
N GLY A 7 -9.44 4.95 4.94
CA GLY A 7 -9.22 6.13 5.78
C GLY A 7 -9.71 7.44 5.17
N LYS A 8 -10.74 7.45 4.32
CA LYS A 8 -11.19 8.65 3.56
C LYS A 8 -11.44 9.87 4.41
N GLU A 9 -12.10 9.71 5.56
CA GLU A 9 -12.39 10.83 6.46
C GLU A 9 -11.11 11.49 7.01
N GLN A 10 -10.12 10.69 7.38
CA GLN A 10 -8.83 11.16 7.85
C GLN A 10 -8.03 11.79 6.70
N LEU A 11 -8.05 11.18 5.52
CA LEU A 11 -7.42 11.74 4.32
C LEU A 11 -8.00 13.11 3.95
N ALA A 12 -9.31 13.28 4.07
CA ALA A 12 -9.96 14.58 3.85
C ALA A 12 -9.44 15.67 4.82
N LYS A 13 -8.98 15.28 6.01
CA LYS A 13 -8.35 16.15 7.01
C LYS A 13 -6.84 16.28 6.86
N GLY A 14 -6.23 15.69 5.81
CA GLY A 14 -4.79 15.67 5.61
C GLY A 14 -4.05 14.71 6.55
N ILE A 15 -4.72 13.63 7.00
CA ILE A 15 -4.11 12.63 7.88
C ILE A 15 -4.04 11.28 7.14
N TYR A 16 -2.84 10.69 7.08
CA TYR A 16 -2.64 9.33 6.64
C TYR A 16 -2.39 8.43 7.85
N GLY A 17 -3.33 7.53 8.13
CA GLY A 17 -3.24 6.58 9.25
C GLY A 17 -2.56 5.28 8.83
N GLY A 18 -1.61 4.83 9.66
CA GLY A 18 -0.99 3.52 9.52
C GLY A 18 -0.61 2.96 10.90
N THR A 19 -0.42 1.66 11.02
CA THR A 19 -0.17 1.01 12.32
C THR A 19 1.33 0.95 12.66
N LEU A 20 2.19 0.93 11.64
CA LEU A 20 3.63 0.84 11.84
C LEU A 20 4.22 2.18 12.29
N PRO A 21 5.38 2.18 12.96
CA PRO A 21 6.12 3.40 13.22
C PRO A 21 6.34 4.22 11.96
N PRO A 22 6.36 5.57 12.04
CA PRO A 22 6.41 6.46 10.87
C PRO A 22 7.65 6.27 9.98
N THR A 23 8.69 5.63 10.52
CA THR A 23 9.97 5.34 9.83
C THR A 23 10.11 3.88 9.41
N ARG A 24 9.14 3.02 9.74
CA ARG A 24 9.16 1.60 9.36
C ARG A 24 8.65 1.46 7.93
N LYS A 25 9.44 0.80 7.11
CA LYS A 25 9.06 0.51 5.72
C LYS A 25 8.05 -0.63 5.63
N LEU A 26 7.14 -0.50 4.69
CA LEU A 26 6.17 -1.53 4.31
C LEU A 26 6.10 -1.63 2.79
N ALA A 27 6.19 -2.87 2.29
CA ALA A 27 5.97 -3.14 0.88
C ALA A 27 4.48 -2.94 0.51
N GLN A 28 4.26 -2.28 -0.61
CA GLN A 28 2.93 -1.93 -1.11
C GLN A 28 2.83 -2.28 -2.60
N ILE A 29 1.64 -2.64 -3.05
CA ILE A 29 1.36 -2.95 -4.45
C ILE A 29 0.01 -2.38 -4.87
N ALA A 30 -0.12 -1.95 -6.11
CA ALA A 30 -1.40 -1.60 -6.72
C ALA A 30 -2.18 -2.87 -7.10
N VAL A 31 -3.49 -2.86 -6.93
CA VAL A 31 -4.36 -4.01 -7.30
C VAL A 31 -4.25 -4.31 -8.79
N ALA A 32 -4.12 -3.30 -9.64
CA ALA A 32 -3.91 -3.46 -11.08
C ALA A 32 -2.65 -4.28 -11.39
N ASP A 33 -1.56 -4.09 -10.64
CA ASP A 33 -0.31 -4.82 -10.84
C ASP A 33 -0.45 -6.29 -10.44
N ILE A 34 -1.20 -6.56 -9.36
CA ILE A 34 -1.57 -7.93 -8.97
C ILE A 34 -2.32 -8.61 -10.11
N GLY A 35 -3.29 -7.93 -10.69
CA GLY A 35 -4.06 -8.42 -11.84
C GLY A 35 -3.18 -8.71 -13.05
N ALA A 36 -2.25 -7.80 -13.38
CA ALA A 36 -1.32 -7.98 -14.49
C ALA A 36 -0.41 -9.20 -14.30
N VAL A 37 0.15 -9.38 -13.09
CA VAL A 37 0.93 -10.58 -12.76
C VAL A 37 0.07 -11.84 -12.85
N ALA A 38 -1.16 -11.82 -12.33
CA ALA A 38 -2.06 -12.97 -12.38
C ALA A 38 -2.36 -13.40 -13.83
N ILE A 39 -2.60 -12.45 -14.74
CA ILE A 39 -2.81 -12.72 -16.17
C ILE A 39 -1.56 -13.42 -16.74
N ARG A 40 -0.35 -12.91 -16.51
CA ARG A 40 0.89 -13.53 -17.00
C ARG A 40 1.09 -14.94 -16.47
N VAL A 41 0.79 -15.17 -15.20
CA VAL A 41 0.88 -16.50 -14.57
C VAL A 41 -0.10 -17.48 -15.22
N LEU A 42 -1.30 -17.05 -15.56
CA LEU A 42 -2.31 -17.88 -16.22
C LEU A 42 -1.96 -18.16 -17.68
N GLU A 43 -1.46 -17.16 -18.42
CA GLU A 43 -1.05 -17.31 -19.83
C GLU A 43 0.16 -18.23 -19.99
N GLU A 44 1.10 -18.21 -19.04
CA GLU A 44 2.32 -19.00 -19.06
C GLU A 44 2.32 -20.07 -17.94
N ALA A 45 1.19 -20.73 -17.69
CA ALA A 45 1.03 -21.66 -16.58
C ALA A 45 2.15 -22.72 -16.47
N GLY A 46 2.66 -23.22 -17.61
CA GLY A 46 3.76 -24.16 -17.62
C GLY A 46 5.07 -23.63 -17.03
N ARG A 47 5.30 -22.32 -17.12
CA ARG A 47 6.47 -21.64 -16.53
C ARG A 47 6.29 -21.38 -15.04
N PHE A 48 5.08 -21.08 -14.60
CA PHE A 48 4.81 -20.56 -13.26
C PHE A 48 4.22 -21.58 -12.29
N THR A 49 3.73 -22.74 -12.77
CA THR A 49 3.14 -23.77 -11.89
C THR A 49 4.12 -24.19 -10.79
N GLY A 50 3.61 -24.24 -9.56
CA GLY A 50 4.37 -24.62 -8.37
C GLY A 50 5.29 -23.53 -7.82
N LYS A 51 5.35 -22.34 -8.45
CA LYS A 51 6.14 -21.21 -7.95
C LYS A 51 5.30 -20.31 -7.04
N ARG A 52 5.97 -19.62 -6.13
CA ARG A 52 5.42 -18.61 -5.25
C ARG A 52 6.15 -17.28 -5.49
N TYR A 53 5.39 -16.20 -5.54
CA TYR A 53 5.91 -14.86 -5.70
C TYR A 53 5.32 -13.93 -4.64
N ASP A 54 6.20 -13.22 -3.93
CA ASP A 54 5.81 -12.09 -3.11
C ASP A 54 5.87 -10.84 -3.98
N LEU A 55 4.78 -10.06 -4.00
CA LEU A 55 4.63 -8.94 -4.93
C LEU A 55 4.75 -7.59 -4.20
N ALA A 56 5.50 -6.66 -4.80
CA ALA A 56 5.56 -5.27 -4.36
C ALA A 56 5.86 -4.33 -5.54
N GLY A 57 5.10 -3.26 -5.66
CA GLY A 57 5.41 -2.15 -6.54
C GLY A 57 6.39 -1.16 -5.90
N ASP A 58 6.18 -0.87 -4.61
CA ASP A 58 6.99 0.05 -3.83
C ASP A 58 7.22 -0.41 -2.39
N GLU A 59 8.17 0.25 -1.68
CA GLU A 59 8.47 0.00 -0.28
C GLU A 59 8.75 1.33 0.42
N LEU A 60 7.80 1.78 1.25
CA LEU A 60 7.76 3.13 1.80
C LEU A 60 7.48 3.14 3.30
N THR A 61 8.00 4.15 3.97
CA THR A 61 7.62 4.52 5.33
C THR A 61 6.32 5.33 5.34
N GLY A 62 5.67 5.46 6.49
CA GLY A 62 4.52 6.36 6.65
C GLY A 62 4.85 7.82 6.30
N ASN A 63 6.08 8.26 6.63
CA ASN A 63 6.57 9.60 6.29
C ASN A 63 6.75 9.78 4.77
N ASP A 64 7.28 8.77 4.07
CA ASP A 64 7.42 8.83 2.61
C ASP A 64 6.06 8.94 1.93
N VAL A 65 5.09 8.14 2.38
CA VAL A 65 3.72 8.19 1.86
C VAL A 65 3.11 9.57 2.04
N THR A 66 3.21 10.19 3.23
CA THR A 66 2.66 11.54 3.45
C THR A 66 3.37 12.61 2.62
N ALA A 67 4.68 12.49 2.41
CA ALA A 67 5.42 13.40 1.53
C ALA A 67 4.94 13.29 0.08
N ILE A 68 4.73 12.07 -0.42
CA ILE A 68 4.21 11.82 -1.78
C ILE A 68 2.78 12.37 -1.90
N LEU A 69 1.90 12.04 -0.95
CA LEU A 69 0.52 12.53 -0.95
C LEU A 69 0.47 14.06 -0.97
N SER A 70 1.32 14.72 -0.18
CA SER A 70 1.40 16.17 -0.13
C SER A 70 1.79 16.77 -1.49
N ARG A 71 2.76 16.15 -2.17
CA ARG A 71 3.17 16.59 -3.53
C ARG A 71 2.07 16.37 -4.57
N VAL A 72 1.46 15.19 -4.57
CA VAL A 72 0.47 14.81 -5.59
C VAL A 72 -0.83 15.61 -5.46
N THR A 73 -1.26 15.88 -4.21
CA THR A 73 -2.54 16.56 -3.96
C THR A 73 -2.42 18.07 -3.81
N GLY A 74 -1.21 18.60 -3.62
CA GLY A 74 -0.97 20.01 -3.29
C GLY A 74 -1.45 20.42 -1.89
N ARG A 75 -1.74 19.48 -1.00
CA ARG A 75 -2.23 19.70 0.37
C ARG A 75 -1.28 19.02 1.37
N PRO A 76 -1.05 19.60 2.57
CA PRO A 76 -0.22 18.97 3.59
C PRO A 76 -0.88 17.69 4.12
N PHE A 77 -0.09 16.63 4.26
CA PHE A 77 -0.46 15.40 4.92
C PHE A 77 0.49 15.12 6.08
N THR A 78 -0.06 14.60 7.17
CA THR A 78 0.68 14.12 8.33
C THR A 78 0.41 12.65 8.57
N TYR A 79 1.42 11.93 9.09
CA TYR A 79 1.27 10.54 9.48
C TYR A 79 0.67 10.45 10.89
N TYR A 80 -0.31 9.57 11.06
CA TYR A 80 -0.85 9.21 12.36
C TYR A 80 -0.65 7.72 12.60
N GLN A 81 0.14 7.38 13.61
CA GLN A 81 0.32 5.99 14.01
C GLN A 81 -0.91 5.51 14.80
N ILE A 82 -1.66 4.59 14.20
CA ILE A 82 -2.83 3.97 14.84
C ILE A 82 -2.32 3.02 15.92
N PRO A 83 -2.74 3.19 17.19
CA PRO A 83 -2.36 2.29 18.27
C PRO A 83 -2.79 0.85 18.01
N LEU A 84 -1.95 -0.12 18.43
CA LEU A 84 -2.17 -1.53 18.15
C LEU A 84 -3.42 -2.09 18.85
N ASP A 85 -3.79 -1.55 20.00
CA ASP A 85 -5.02 -1.90 20.70
C ASP A 85 -6.28 -1.49 19.92
N VAL A 86 -6.23 -0.36 19.19
CA VAL A 86 -7.31 0.04 18.26
C VAL A 86 -7.43 -0.95 17.11
N ILE A 87 -6.30 -1.44 16.59
CA ILE A 87 -6.29 -2.49 15.56
C ILE A 87 -6.88 -3.79 16.12
N ARG A 88 -6.48 -4.18 17.34
CA ARG A 88 -7.01 -5.37 18.01
C ARG A 88 -8.53 -5.30 18.18
N GLN A 89 -9.07 -4.14 18.52
CA GLN A 89 -10.52 -3.95 18.64
C GLN A 89 -11.25 -4.02 17.29
N ARG A 90 -10.64 -3.51 16.20
CA ARG A 90 -11.28 -3.42 14.88
C ARG A 90 -11.11 -4.67 14.02
N MET A 91 -9.94 -5.31 14.08
CA MET A 91 -9.53 -6.42 13.21
C MET A 91 -9.31 -7.74 13.98
N GLY A 92 -9.50 -7.73 15.30
CA GLY A 92 -9.23 -8.88 16.15
C GLY A 92 -7.74 -9.10 16.43
N GLU A 93 -7.46 -10.18 17.17
CA GLU A 93 -6.09 -10.52 17.61
C GLU A 93 -5.17 -10.85 16.42
N ASP A 94 -5.68 -11.50 15.38
CA ASP A 94 -4.89 -11.87 14.21
C ASP A 94 -4.41 -10.62 13.44
N GLY A 95 -5.28 -9.60 13.33
CA GLY A 95 -4.88 -8.31 12.76
C GLY A 95 -3.78 -7.62 13.55
N ALA A 96 -3.88 -7.62 14.89
CA ALA A 96 -2.85 -7.06 15.75
C ALA A 96 -1.52 -7.82 15.61
N LYS A 97 -1.53 -9.15 15.65
CA LYS A 97 -0.34 -10.01 15.46
C LYS A 97 0.32 -9.80 14.09
N MET A 98 -0.47 -9.61 13.04
CA MET A 98 0.05 -9.31 11.70
C MET A 98 0.88 -8.02 11.72
N TYR A 99 0.38 -6.95 12.33
CA TYR A 99 1.12 -5.69 12.42
C TYR A 99 2.32 -5.75 13.37
N GLU A 100 2.23 -6.50 14.48
CA GLU A 100 3.38 -6.80 15.34
C GLU A 100 4.48 -7.53 14.55
N TRP A 101 4.09 -8.47 13.70
CA TRP A 101 5.04 -9.18 12.85
C TRP A 101 5.66 -8.24 11.80
N PHE A 102 4.87 -7.40 11.13
CA PHE A 102 5.39 -6.42 10.19
C PHE A 102 6.36 -5.44 10.85
N ASP A 103 6.10 -5.03 12.09
CA ASP A 103 7.00 -4.14 12.82
C ASP A 103 8.31 -4.84 13.20
N ARG A 104 8.23 -6.08 13.66
CA ARG A 104 9.40 -6.83 14.12
C ARG A 104 10.27 -7.36 12.98
N VAL A 105 9.66 -7.98 11.98
CA VAL A 105 10.34 -8.71 10.90
C VAL A 105 10.41 -7.88 9.62
N GLY A 106 9.33 -7.16 9.32
CA GLY A 106 9.12 -6.48 8.04
C GLY A 106 8.53 -7.42 6.98
N PHE A 107 8.15 -6.83 5.87
CA PHE A 107 7.75 -7.55 4.66
C PHE A 107 8.56 -6.97 3.50
N MET A 108 9.64 -7.67 3.16
CA MET A 108 10.58 -7.23 2.13
C MET A 108 10.42 -8.09 0.89
N VAL A 109 10.46 -7.44 -0.27
CA VAL A 109 10.38 -8.10 -1.58
C VAL A 109 11.57 -7.67 -2.42
N ASP A 110 12.25 -8.61 -3.06
CA ASP A 110 13.27 -8.29 -4.06
C ASP A 110 12.61 -7.75 -5.33
N ARG A 111 12.28 -6.45 -5.31
CA ARG A 111 11.62 -5.76 -6.43
C ARG A 111 12.42 -5.82 -7.74
N PRO A 112 13.76 -5.69 -7.75
CA PRO A 112 14.56 -5.92 -8.95
C PRO A 112 14.39 -7.32 -9.52
N ALA A 113 14.42 -8.37 -8.69
CA ALA A 113 14.18 -9.74 -9.14
C ALA A 113 12.76 -9.93 -9.67
N LEU A 114 11.76 -9.37 -8.98
CA LEU A 114 10.37 -9.41 -9.42
C LEU A 114 10.18 -8.77 -10.81
N ARG A 115 10.79 -7.60 -11.06
CA ARG A 115 10.73 -6.94 -12.36
C ARG A 115 11.45 -7.71 -13.48
N ARG A 116 12.52 -8.45 -13.16
CA ARG A 116 13.16 -9.35 -14.12
C ARG A 116 12.30 -10.56 -14.47
N GLU A 117 11.56 -11.09 -13.48
CA GLU A 117 10.66 -12.23 -13.68
C GLU A 117 9.43 -11.86 -14.50
N PHE A 118 8.91 -10.64 -14.33
CA PHE A 118 7.74 -10.10 -15.02
C PHE A 118 8.08 -8.82 -15.81
N PRO A 119 8.91 -8.90 -16.87
CA PRO A 119 9.41 -7.71 -17.58
C PRO A 119 8.31 -6.93 -18.29
N ASP A 120 7.20 -7.60 -18.65
CA ASP A 120 6.07 -7.00 -19.35
C ASP A 120 5.03 -6.38 -18.38
N VAL A 121 5.25 -6.50 -17.07
CA VAL A 121 4.37 -5.88 -16.06
C VAL A 121 4.96 -4.54 -15.64
N ALA A 122 4.24 -3.47 -15.94
CA ALA A 122 4.60 -2.10 -15.55
C ALA A 122 4.19 -1.86 -14.08
N PHE A 123 4.98 -2.37 -13.13
CA PHE A 123 4.72 -2.16 -11.70
C PHE A 123 4.73 -0.66 -11.34
N HIS A 124 3.65 -0.18 -10.74
CA HIS A 124 3.56 1.16 -10.20
C HIS A 124 4.41 1.32 -8.93
N ASP A 125 5.14 2.43 -8.83
CA ASP A 125 5.49 2.96 -7.53
C ASP A 125 4.28 3.70 -6.92
N PHE A 126 4.38 4.06 -5.66
CA PHE A 126 3.26 4.70 -4.96
C PHE A 126 2.91 6.08 -5.57
N GLU A 127 3.90 6.84 -6.02
CA GLU A 127 3.65 8.16 -6.59
C GLU A 127 2.96 8.07 -7.95
N SER A 128 3.40 7.18 -8.84
CA SER A 128 2.76 6.97 -10.14
C SER A 128 1.33 6.45 -9.97
N TRP A 129 1.11 5.50 -9.05
CA TRP A 129 -0.22 5.04 -8.70
C TRP A 129 -1.09 6.18 -8.13
N ALA A 130 -0.58 6.96 -7.18
CA ALA A 130 -1.32 8.06 -6.57
C ALA A 130 -1.75 9.11 -7.60
N LYS A 131 -0.96 9.34 -8.66
CA LYS A 131 -1.31 10.26 -9.75
C LYS A 131 -2.46 9.78 -10.63
N THR A 132 -2.81 8.48 -10.58
CA THR A 132 -3.97 7.94 -11.32
C THR A 132 -5.31 8.20 -10.63
N LEU A 133 -5.30 8.63 -9.36
CA LEU A 133 -6.51 8.78 -8.56
C LEU A 133 -7.13 10.18 -8.73
N ASP A 134 -8.46 10.22 -8.73
CA ASP A 134 -9.20 11.48 -8.59
C ASP A 134 -9.25 11.89 -7.10
N TRP A 135 -8.20 12.59 -6.66
CA TRP A 135 -8.09 13.07 -5.28
C TRP A 135 -9.19 14.07 -4.92
N LYS A 136 -9.70 14.83 -5.89
CA LYS A 136 -10.79 15.77 -5.64
C LYS A 136 -12.05 15.02 -5.20
N ALA A 137 -12.43 13.99 -5.93
CA ALA A 137 -13.57 13.15 -5.57
C ALA A 137 -13.34 12.39 -4.26
N LEU A 138 -12.14 11.83 -4.06
CA LEU A 138 -11.79 11.08 -2.84
C LEU A 138 -11.83 11.94 -1.58
N LEU A 139 -11.35 13.18 -1.64
CA LEU A 139 -11.27 14.06 -0.48
C LEU A 139 -12.58 14.81 -0.20
N GLN A 140 -13.49 14.92 -1.18
CA GLN A 140 -14.80 15.51 -0.99
C GLN A 140 -15.81 14.55 -0.35
N SER A 141 -15.68 13.24 -0.60
CA SER A 141 -16.60 12.22 -0.08
C SER A 141 -16.48 11.95 1.43
N GLY A 142 -15.52 12.56 2.12
CA GLY A 142 -15.37 12.49 3.58
C GLY A 142 -16.25 13.46 4.36
N GLY A 143 -17.09 14.28 3.72
CA GLY A 143 -17.88 15.33 4.32
C GLY A 143 -19.40 15.09 4.40
N SER A 144 -19.89 13.93 4.03
CA SER A 144 -21.33 13.62 4.23
C SER A 144 -21.52 12.85 5.53
N LYS A 145 -22.36 13.42 6.39
CA LYS A 145 -22.79 13.04 7.74
C LYS A 145 -23.07 11.56 7.91
#